data_b30fa048128fb8b062cef4654feb44d6
#
_entry.id   b30fa048128fb8b062cef4654feb44d6
#
_cell.length_a   1.000
_cell.length_b   1.000
_cell.length_c   1.000
_cell.angle_alpha   90.00
_cell.angle_beta   90.00
_cell.angle_gamma   90.00
#
_symmetry.space_group_name_H-M   'P 1'
#
loop_
_entity.id
_entity.type
_entity.pdbx_description
1 polymer ?
#
loop_
_entity_poly.entity_id
_entity_poly.type
_entity_poly.pdbx_seq_one_letter_code
_entity_poly.pdbx_strand_id
1 'polypeptide(L)'
;MTYTEEQLKQIENFASIYLKISDMAVILGIPAEVLREDIADHSSEVSQHYRRGKAASKVKLLHQEMMLAQVGSPLAIENTHRNLLDMEDDE
;
A
#
# COMPACT_ATOMS: atom_id res chain seq x y z
N MET A 1 1.37 -4.56 -19.64
CA MET A 1 0.42 -5.66 -19.40
C MET A 1 -0.96 -5.11 -19.10
N THR A 2 -2.00 -5.80 -19.54
CA THR A 2 -3.39 -5.37 -19.29
C THR A 2 -3.96 -6.12 -18.08
N TYR A 3 -4.59 -5.40 -17.17
CA TYR A 3 -5.18 -5.95 -15.95
C TYR A 3 -6.70 -5.91 -16.04
N THR A 4 -7.36 -6.95 -15.52
CA THR A 4 -8.82 -6.94 -15.39
C THR A 4 -9.23 -6.05 -14.23
N GLU A 5 -10.50 -5.63 -14.20
CA GLU A 5 -11.02 -4.85 -13.08
C GLU A 5 -10.90 -5.60 -11.74
N GLU A 6 -11.11 -6.91 -11.78
CA GLU A 6 -10.96 -7.74 -10.60
C GLU A 6 -9.53 -7.75 -10.09
N GLN A 7 -8.55 -7.90 -11.00
CA GLN A 7 -7.14 -7.84 -10.64
C GLN A 7 -6.76 -6.49 -10.05
N LEU A 8 -7.25 -5.40 -10.63
CA LEU A 8 -7.00 -4.05 -10.12
C LEU A 8 -7.57 -3.86 -8.71
N LYS A 9 -8.78 -4.36 -8.45
CA LYS A 9 -9.37 -4.32 -7.11
C LYS A 9 -8.58 -5.16 -6.11
N GLN A 10 -8.11 -6.33 -6.52
CA GLN A 10 -7.28 -7.17 -5.67
C GLN A 10 -5.97 -6.47 -5.31
N ILE A 11 -5.32 -5.83 -6.29
CA ILE A 11 -4.09 -5.08 -6.04
C ILE A 11 -4.34 -3.93 -5.07
N GLU A 12 -5.44 -3.21 -5.22
CA GLU A 12 -5.80 -2.13 -4.31
C GLU A 12 -5.99 -2.66 -2.88
N ASN A 13 -6.71 -3.78 -2.72
CA ASN A 13 -6.94 -4.41 -1.42
C ASN A 13 -5.64 -4.91 -0.79
N PHE A 14 -4.78 -5.56 -1.58
CA PHE A 14 -3.48 -6.03 -1.10
C PHE A 14 -2.59 -4.86 -0.67
N ALA A 15 -2.60 -3.78 -1.44
CA ALA A 15 -1.84 -2.57 -1.08
C ALA A 15 -2.35 -1.95 0.23
N SER A 16 -3.65 -2.03 0.48
CA SER A 16 -4.23 -1.49 1.71
C SER A 16 -3.80 -2.23 2.98
N ILE A 17 -3.36 -3.47 2.84
CA ILE A 17 -2.79 -4.25 3.96
C ILE A 17 -1.27 -4.35 3.85
N TYR A 18 -0.66 -3.58 2.96
CA TYR A 18 0.79 -3.49 2.75
C TYR A 18 1.43 -4.82 2.35
N LEU A 19 0.71 -5.62 1.57
CA LEU A 19 1.29 -6.83 1.00
C LEU A 19 2.38 -6.43 0.00
N LYS A 20 3.47 -7.19 -0.03
CA LYS A 20 4.58 -6.92 -0.95
C LYS A 20 4.18 -7.21 -2.39
N ILE A 21 4.75 -6.46 -3.31
CA ILE A 21 4.48 -6.64 -4.76
C ILE A 21 4.84 -8.05 -5.21
N SER A 22 5.93 -8.61 -4.70
CA SER A 22 6.33 -9.98 -5.02
C SER A 22 5.26 -10.99 -4.63
N ASP A 23 4.62 -10.81 -3.48
CA ASP A 23 3.55 -11.70 -3.01
C ASP A 23 2.28 -11.52 -3.85
N MET A 24 1.94 -10.27 -4.19
CA MET A 24 0.82 -10.00 -5.11
C MET A 24 1.03 -10.71 -6.44
N ALA A 25 2.23 -10.64 -6.98
CA ALA A 25 2.57 -11.26 -8.26
C ALA A 25 2.36 -12.76 -8.22
N VAL A 26 2.78 -13.43 -7.16
CA VAL A 26 2.57 -14.87 -6.98
C VAL A 26 1.08 -15.20 -6.94
N ILE A 27 0.30 -14.45 -6.17
CA ILE A 27 -1.15 -14.70 -6.06
C ILE A 27 -1.86 -14.47 -7.39
N LEU A 28 -1.47 -13.43 -8.12
CA LEU A 28 -2.10 -13.08 -9.39
C LEU A 28 -1.57 -13.88 -10.59
N GLY A 29 -0.48 -14.62 -10.40
CA GLY A 29 0.14 -15.38 -11.48
C GLY A 29 0.85 -14.50 -12.51
N ILE A 30 1.40 -13.38 -12.08
CA ILE A 30 2.09 -12.39 -12.93
C ILE A 30 3.56 -12.37 -12.55
N PRO A 31 4.50 -12.22 -13.51
CA PRO A 31 5.90 -12.03 -13.15
C PRO A 31 6.09 -10.78 -12.28
N ALA A 32 6.82 -10.93 -11.19
CA ALA A 32 7.00 -9.83 -10.22
C ALA A 32 7.67 -8.61 -10.87
N GLU A 33 8.60 -8.82 -11.79
CA GLU A 33 9.27 -7.72 -12.49
C GLU A 33 8.30 -6.90 -13.33
N VAL A 34 7.37 -7.58 -14.01
CA VAL A 34 6.35 -6.91 -14.83
C VAL A 34 5.44 -6.07 -13.94
N LEU A 35 4.99 -6.65 -12.81
CA LEU A 35 4.12 -5.94 -11.89
C LEU A 35 4.82 -4.72 -11.29
N ARG A 36 6.10 -4.85 -10.90
CA ARG A 36 6.88 -3.73 -10.37
C ARG A 36 7.01 -2.60 -11.39
N GLU A 37 7.33 -2.93 -12.63
CA GLU A 37 7.46 -1.93 -13.70
C GLU A 37 6.15 -1.20 -13.94
N ASP A 38 5.03 -1.94 -13.98
CA ASP A 38 3.72 -1.36 -14.22
C ASP A 38 3.30 -0.45 -13.05
N ILE A 39 3.59 -0.84 -11.81
CA ILE A 39 3.30 -0.01 -10.65
C ILE A 39 4.21 1.23 -10.62
N ALA A 40 5.45 1.09 -11.06
CA ALA A 40 6.39 2.22 -11.13
C ALA A 40 5.96 3.25 -12.17
N ASP A 41 5.21 2.84 -13.18
CA ASP A 41 4.63 3.77 -14.16
C ASP A 41 3.38 4.42 -13.56
N HIS A 42 3.53 5.63 -13.02
CA HIS A 42 2.46 6.33 -12.31
C HIS A 42 1.27 6.70 -13.20
N SER A 43 1.40 6.63 -14.51
CA SER A 43 0.28 6.87 -15.43
C SER A 43 -0.60 5.64 -15.63
N SER A 44 -0.15 4.46 -15.20
CA SER A 44 -0.90 3.22 -15.38
C SER A 44 -2.05 3.09 -14.38
N GLU A 45 -3.10 2.39 -14.79
CA GLU A 45 -4.24 2.12 -13.90
C GLU A 45 -3.82 1.28 -12.68
N VAL A 46 -2.94 0.31 -12.89
CA VAL A 46 -2.48 -0.54 -11.79
C VAL A 46 -1.72 0.26 -10.74
N SER A 47 -0.92 1.22 -11.17
CA SER A 47 -0.22 2.12 -10.24
C SER A 47 -1.20 2.98 -9.45
N GLN A 48 -2.24 3.49 -10.10
CA GLN A 48 -3.27 4.29 -9.45
C GLN A 48 -4.00 3.48 -8.39
N HIS A 49 -4.39 2.26 -8.68
CA HIS A 49 -5.06 1.37 -7.72
C HIS A 49 -4.14 1.00 -6.55
N TYR A 50 -2.89 0.68 -6.86
CA TYR A 50 -1.89 0.36 -5.84
C TYR A 50 -1.68 1.52 -4.87
N ARG A 51 -1.48 2.72 -5.40
CA ARG A 51 -1.27 3.91 -4.58
C ARG A 51 -2.52 4.31 -3.80
N ARG A 52 -3.70 4.11 -4.38
CA ARG A 52 -4.97 4.38 -3.69
C ARG A 52 -5.13 3.47 -2.48
N GLY A 53 -4.82 2.19 -2.61
CA GLY A 53 -4.87 1.24 -1.50
C GLY A 53 -3.93 1.63 -0.38
N LYS A 54 -2.69 1.98 -0.70
CA LYS A 54 -1.71 2.44 0.28
C LYS A 54 -2.15 3.75 0.95
N ALA A 55 -2.65 4.70 0.17
CA ALA A 55 -3.10 5.98 0.70
C ALA A 55 -4.28 5.82 1.67
N ALA A 56 -5.24 4.96 1.34
CA ALA A 56 -6.38 4.68 2.22
C ALA A 56 -5.92 4.12 3.57
N SER A 57 -4.93 3.26 3.55
CA SER A 57 -4.37 2.69 4.77
C SER A 57 -3.60 3.73 5.59
N LYS A 58 -2.85 4.62 4.94
CA LYS A 58 -2.16 5.72 5.61
C LYS A 58 -3.15 6.65 6.32
N VAL A 59 -4.27 6.94 5.69
CA VAL A 59 -5.33 7.77 6.32
C VAL A 59 -5.80 7.13 7.62
N LYS A 60 -6.06 5.82 7.60
CA LYS A 60 -6.47 5.10 8.81
C LYS A 60 -5.41 5.16 9.90
N LEU A 61 -4.15 4.95 9.55
CA LEU A 61 -3.05 4.97 10.50
C LEU A 61 -2.86 6.36 11.11
N LEU A 62 -2.91 7.40 10.28
CA LEU A 62 -2.81 8.77 10.75
C LEU A 62 -3.98 9.16 11.66
N HIS A 63 -5.17 8.67 11.36
CA HIS A 63 -6.33 8.88 12.21
C HIS A 63 -6.12 8.22 13.58
N GLN A 64 -5.63 6.98 13.61
CA GLN A 64 -5.30 6.28 14.85
C GLN A 64 -4.24 7.03 15.65
N GLU A 65 -3.21 7.54 14.97
CA GLU A 65 -2.17 8.36 15.58
C GLU A 65 -2.76 9.58 16.27
N MET A 66 -3.67 10.28 15.61
CA MET A 66 -4.36 11.44 16.20
C MET A 66 -5.16 11.06 17.43
N MET A 67 -5.87 9.92 17.37
CA MET A 67 -6.63 9.41 18.52
C MET A 67 -5.70 9.12 19.70
N LEU A 68 -4.57 8.47 19.45
CA LEU A 68 -3.59 8.14 20.48
C LEU A 68 -2.93 9.39 21.05
N ALA A 69 -2.68 10.40 20.23
CA ALA A 69 -2.14 11.67 20.67
C ALA A 69 -3.08 12.37 21.64
N GLN A 70 -4.40 12.29 21.41
CA GLN A 70 -5.41 12.86 22.28
C GLN A 70 -5.44 12.22 23.67
N VAL A 71 -5.05 10.95 23.77
CA VAL A 71 -4.96 10.25 25.06
C VAL A 71 -3.56 10.32 25.67
N GLY A 72 -2.64 11.06 25.05
CA GLY A 72 -1.31 11.33 25.61
C GLY A 72 -0.31 10.19 25.45
N SER A 73 -0.26 9.55 24.28
CA SER A 73 0.65 8.45 24.02
C SER A 73 1.68 8.80 22.93
N PRO A 74 2.72 9.60 23.25
CA PRO A 74 3.71 10.02 22.24
C PRO A 74 4.51 8.87 21.66
N LEU A 75 4.75 7.82 22.42
CA LEU A 75 5.50 6.64 21.92
C LEU A 75 4.74 5.93 20.81
N ALA A 76 3.43 5.81 20.92
CA ALA A 76 2.59 5.23 19.88
C ALA A 76 2.62 6.06 18.60
N ILE A 77 2.62 7.40 18.72
CA ILE A 77 2.74 8.30 17.58
C ILE A 77 4.07 8.06 16.86
N GLU A 78 5.17 8.01 17.61
CA GLU A 78 6.49 7.78 17.04
C GLU A 78 6.57 6.46 16.30
N ASN A 79 6.04 5.39 16.90
CA ASN A 79 6.03 4.07 16.27
C ASN A 79 5.19 4.05 15.00
N THR A 80 4.06 4.75 14.98
CA THR A 80 3.19 4.85 13.80
C THR A 80 3.91 5.56 12.65
N HIS A 81 4.61 6.66 12.93
CA HIS A 81 5.42 7.35 11.91
C HIS A 81 6.51 6.47 11.35
N ARG A 82 7.20 5.73 12.18
CA ARG A 82 8.25 4.80 11.76
C ARG A 82 7.68 3.72 10.85
N ASN A 83 6.53 3.15 11.22
CA ASN A 83 5.87 2.14 10.41
C ASN A 83 5.45 2.68 9.04
N LEU A 84 4.97 3.91 8.97
CA LEU A 84 4.59 4.53 7.70
C LEU A 84 5.79 4.71 6.78
N LEU A 85 6.93 5.13 7.32
CA LEU A 85 8.16 5.28 6.55
C LEU A 85 8.65 3.93 6.00
N ASP A 86 8.62 2.90 6.83
CA ASP A 86 9.01 1.54 6.42
C ASP A 86 8.10 1.02 5.31
N MET A 87 6.80 1.30 5.41
CA MET A 87 5.83 0.88 4.40
C MET A 87 5.99 1.62 3.08
N GLU A 88 6.42 2.88 3.10
CA GLU A 88 6.68 3.65 1.89
C GLU A 88 7.91 3.13 1.14
N ASP A 89 8.89 2.63 1.86
CA ASP A 89 10.11 2.07 1.28
C ASP A 89 9.93 0.63 0.82
N ASP A 90 8.82 0.00 1.16
CA ASP A 90 8.54 -1.38 0.81
C ASP A 90 8.02 -1.47 -0.62
N GLU A 91 8.91 -1.86 -1.51
CA GLU A 91 8.57 -2.08 -2.92
C GLU A 91 7.58 -1.07 -3.49
#